data_6e0416eddfa24fa67cfecd52ebc451b5
#
_entry.id   6e0416eddfa24fa67cfecd52ebc451b5
#
_cell.length_a   1.000
_cell.length_b   1.000
_cell.length_c   1.000
_cell.angle_alpha   90.00
_cell.angle_beta   90.00
_cell.angle_gamma   90.00
#
_symmetry.space_group_name_H-M   'P 1'
#
loop_
_entity.id
_entity.type
_entity.pdbx_description
1 polymer ?
#
loop_
_entity_poly.entity_id
_entity_poly.type
_entity_poly.pdbx_seq_one_letter_code
_entity_poly.pdbx_strand_id
1 'polypeptide(L)'
;MLTYALVPGYVALFVWLIGRSGFFAATGVPVRWFQGVFLLKVLAGCVLGWLYTYHYTDRTTSDTFKFFDDSGILFSALTERPWDFFRMFTGIGGNDPELRHYYESMNAWLNKDVLFNDNKTIIRLNTFFRFFSMGNYYVHVVFINFLSLTGLTGLYRSFTSTLPGRGRILFVTTFLLPSVVFWGSGLLKDGLLLFALGTLVYVYRQLMLGDRRWSRLALFGISFLLLLFTKFYVIVTITPGLIAWWMSRGKSLGGALLRFGAVYGVFFVLAFNLHQIVPAYKLADIIYYKQQNFYVLAEMTKAKSVIRAPEFYATGWSLAAHAPLGFLTTLLRPTVFDAQGNLLVMASAIENALLLVLMLVLLARPRRVEPTALSFVLFAGIYVLLLYSLIGLITPILGAMVRYKVVGMPFLFFVLVAFSSVWGRRVSK
;
A
#
# COMPACT_ATOMS: atom_id res chain seq x y z
N MET A 1 -26.58 -17.27 -13.16
CA MET A 1 -26.53 -18.03 -11.89
C MET A 1 -25.19 -18.73 -11.66
N LEU A 2 -24.63 -19.42 -12.65
CA LEU A 2 -23.37 -20.17 -12.50
C LEU A 2 -22.19 -19.28 -12.05
N THR A 3 -22.06 -18.06 -12.56
CA THR A 3 -20.97 -17.11 -12.23
C THR A 3 -21.00 -16.67 -10.76
N TYR A 4 -22.17 -16.59 -10.13
CA TYR A 4 -22.28 -16.26 -8.70
C TYR A 4 -21.89 -17.43 -7.79
N ALA A 5 -22.04 -18.69 -8.24
CA ALA A 5 -21.60 -19.87 -7.51
C ALA A 5 -20.05 -19.94 -7.41
N LEU A 6 -19.33 -19.29 -8.33
CA LEU A 6 -17.87 -19.21 -8.27
C LEU A 6 -17.36 -18.47 -7.02
N VAL A 7 -18.10 -17.47 -6.54
CA VAL A 7 -17.66 -16.66 -5.38
C VAL A 7 -17.52 -17.52 -4.12
N PRO A 8 -18.58 -18.23 -3.64
CA PRO A 8 -18.43 -19.12 -2.49
C PRO A 8 -17.44 -20.27 -2.74
N GLY A 9 -17.33 -20.77 -3.97
CA GLY A 9 -16.34 -21.79 -4.33
C GLY A 9 -14.91 -21.30 -4.12
N TYR A 10 -14.55 -20.12 -4.60
CA TYR A 10 -13.22 -19.54 -4.39
C TYR A 10 -13.00 -19.10 -2.95
N VAL A 11 -14.01 -18.60 -2.24
CA VAL A 11 -13.91 -18.32 -0.80
C VAL A 11 -13.55 -19.60 -0.04
N ALA A 12 -14.27 -20.69 -0.28
CA ALA A 12 -14.01 -21.98 0.37
C ALA A 12 -12.60 -22.51 0.03
N LEU A 13 -12.19 -22.42 -1.26
CA LEU A 13 -10.86 -22.81 -1.71
C LEU A 13 -9.76 -22.04 -0.96
N PHE A 14 -9.87 -20.71 -0.86
CA PHE A 14 -8.83 -19.93 -0.19
C PHE A 14 -8.86 -20.09 1.34
N VAL A 15 -10.01 -20.25 1.96
CA VAL A 15 -10.11 -20.61 3.39
C VAL A 15 -9.41 -21.95 3.64
N TRP A 16 -9.60 -22.93 2.77
CA TRP A 16 -8.92 -24.22 2.84
C TRP A 16 -7.41 -24.10 2.62
N LEU A 17 -6.97 -23.35 1.59
CA LEU A 17 -5.55 -23.08 1.32
C LEU A 17 -4.87 -22.39 2.51
N ILE A 18 -5.49 -21.38 3.12
CA ILE A 18 -4.98 -20.73 4.33
C ILE A 18 -4.81 -21.76 5.44
N GLY A 19 -5.81 -22.63 5.64
CA GLY A 19 -5.79 -23.67 6.66
C GLY A 19 -4.69 -24.70 6.50
N ARG A 20 -4.31 -25.02 5.25
CA ARG A 20 -3.29 -26.02 4.90
C ARG A 20 -1.88 -25.44 4.78
N SER A 21 -1.75 -24.15 4.62
CA SER A 21 -0.47 -23.51 4.32
C SER A 21 0.40 -23.34 5.58
N GLY A 22 1.59 -23.93 5.58
CA GLY A 22 2.60 -23.68 6.59
C GLY A 22 3.04 -22.22 6.71
N PHE A 23 2.79 -21.40 5.68
CA PHE A 23 3.07 -19.96 5.70
C PHE A 23 2.19 -19.22 6.71
N PHE A 24 0.91 -19.58 6.84
CA PHE A 24 0.01 -19.02 7.84
C PHE A 24 0.14 -19.71 9.20
N ALA A 25 0.42 -21.02 9.23
CA ALA A 25 0.55 -21.78 10.48
C ALA A 25 1.80 -21.38 11.31
N ALA A 26 2.91 -21.07 10.66
CA ALA A 26 4.17 -20.74 11.34
C ALA A 26 4.23 -19.27 11.82
N THR A 27 3.15 -18.75 12.42
CA THR A 27 3.01 -17.34 12.82
C THR A 27 2.87 -17.10 14.33
N GLY A 28 2.72 -18.18 15.09
CA GLY A 28 2.53 -18.10 16.55
C GLY A 28 1.11 -17.69 17.00
N VAL A 29 0.16 -17.52 16.05
CA VAL A 29 -1.28 -17.35 16.33
C VAL A 29 -2.07 -18.43 15.58
N PRO A 30 -3.30 -18.76 16.06
CA PRO A 30 -4.12 -19.79 15.40
C PRO A 30 -4.45 -19.44 13.95
N VAL A 31 -4.31 -20.40 13.03
CA VAL A 31 -4.60 -20.23 11.59
C VAL A 31 -6.01 -19.73 11.33
N ARG A 32 -6.98 -20.14 12.15
CA ARG A 32 -8.38 -19.67 12.09
C ARG A 32 -8.51 -18.14 12.16
N TRP A 33 -7.54 -17.44 12.76
CA TRP A 33 -7.57 -15.98 12.79
C TRP A 33 -7.32 -15.39 11.40
N PHE A 34 -6.42 -15.98 10.61
CA PHE A 34 -6.19 -15.57 9.22
C PHE A 34 -7.39 -15.89 8.33
N GLN A 35 -8.05 -17.04 8.54
CA GLN A 35 -9.29 -17.39 7.85
C GLN A 35 -10.39 -16.36 8.17
N GLY A 36 -10.55 -15.98 9.45
CA GLY A 36 -11.49 -14.93 9.86
C GLY A 36 -11.18 -13.57 9.25
N VAL A 37 -9.91 -13.16 9.24
CA VAL A 37 -9.48 -11.91 8.56
C VAL A 37 -9.75 -11.98 7.06
N PHE A 38 -9.50 -13.12 6.41
CA PHE A 38 -9.80 -13.29 4.99
C PHE A 38 -11.27 -13.06 4.70
N LEU A 39 -12.16 -13.70 5.47
CA LEU A 39 -13.63 -13.54 5.33
C LEU A 39 -14.05 -12.09 5.60
N LEU A 40 -13.50 -11.46 6.65
CA LEU A 40 -13.76 -10.05 6.95
C LEU A 40 -13.32 -9.13 5.78
N LYS A 41 -12.16 -9.38 5.19
CA LYS A 41 -11.68 -8.62 4.03
C LYS A 41 -12.55 -8.84 2.79
N VAL A 42 -12.97 -10.07 2.52
CA VAL A 42 -13.89 -10.34 1.40
C VAL A 42 -15.20 -9.60 1.60
N LEU A 43 -15.77 -9.65 2.82
CA LEU A 43 -16.97 -8.89 3.16
C LEU A 43 -16.79 -7.39 2.97
N ALA A 44 -15.68 -6.82 3.46
CA ALA A 44 -15.36 -5.41 3.30
C ALA A 44 -15.21 -5.01 1.82
N GLY A 45 -14.61 -5.87 0.99
CA GLY A 45 -14.50 -5.66 -0.46
C GLY A 45 -15.87 -5.72 -1.16
N CYS A 46 -16.77 -6.59 -0.71
CA CYS A 46 -18.15 -6.62 -1.20
C CYS A 46 -18.92 -5.35 -0.80
N VAL A 47 -18.75 -4.89 0.45
CA VAL A 47 -19.34 -3.63 0.93
C VAL A 47 -18.81 -2.43 0.12
N LEU A 48 -17.53 -2.41 -0.19
CA LEU A 48 -16.95 -1.36 -1.02
C LEU A 48 -17.57 -1.37 -2.43
N GLY A 49 -17.68 -2.53 -3.06
CA GLY A 49 -18.36 -2.66 -4.37
C GLY A 49 -19.82 -2.21 -4.30
N TRP A 50 -20.54 -2.56 -3.22
CA TRP A 50 -21.92 -2.12 -2.98
C TRP A 50 -22.03 -0.59 -2.84
N LEU A 51 -21.11 0.05 -2.05
CA LEU A 51 -21.07 1.50 -1.89
C LEU A 51 -20.87 2.22 -3.22
N TYR A 52 -19.97 1.76 -4.07
CA TYR A 52 -19.74 2.36 -5.37
C TYR A 52 -20.83 2.05 -6.40
N THR A 53 -21.67 1.06 -6.16
CA THR A 53 -22.83 0.76 -7.00
C THR A 53 -24.05 1.61 -6.63
N TYR A 54 -24.34 1.75 -5.33
CA TYR A 54 -25.63 2.31 -4.86
C TYR A 54 -25.53 3.68 -4.20
N HIS A 55 -24.35 4.04 -3.65
CA HIS A 55 -24.18 5.34 -2.98
C HIS A 55 -23.52 6.38 -3.91
N TYR A 56 -22.45 6.02 -4.62
CA TYR A 56 -21.78 6.91 -5.55
C TYR A 56 -22.34 6.86 -6.97
N THR A 57 -23.09 5.85 -7.31
CA THR A 57 -23.86 5.59 -8.54
C THR A 57 -23.14 5.78 -9.88
N ASP A 58 -22.20 6.72 -10.00
CA ASP A 58 -21.42 6.94 -11.21
C ASP A 58 -20.27 5.96 -11.32
N ARG A 59 -20.49 4.90 -12.10
CA ARG A 59 -19.54 3.82 -12.35
C ARG A 59 -18.25 4.33 -13.01
N THR A 60 -18.35 5.37 -13.84
CA THR A 60 -17.23 5.91 -14.60
C THR A 60 -16.26 6.73 -13.76
N THR A 61 -16.67 7.17 -12.56
CA THR A 61 -15.80 7.88 -11.62
C THR A 61 -15.14 6.93 -10.60
N SER A 62 -15.62 5.70 -10.49
CA SER A 62 -15.18 4.71 -9.52
C SER A 62 -13.95 3.93 -9.99
N ASP A 63 -12.81 4.11 -9.35
CA ASP A 63 -11.56 3.38 -9.67
C ASP A 63 -11.76 1.86 -9.72
N THR A 64 -12.53 1.30 -8.77
CA THR A 64 -12.73 -0.15 -8.65
C THR A 64 -13.43 -0.74 -9.87
N PHE A 65 -14.40 0.01 -10.45
CA PHE A 65 -15.09 -0.42 -11.65
C PHE A 65 -14.34 -0.08 -12.93
N LYS A 66 -13.68 1.09 -13.00
CA LYS A 66 -12.82 1.43 -14.15
C LYS A 66 -11.79 0.34 -14.43
N PHE A 67 -11.07 -0.11 -13.41
CA PHE A 67 -10.04 -1.14 -13.59
C PHE A 67 -10.64 -2.49 -14.00
N PHE A 68 -11.82 -2.82 -13.48
CA PHE A 68 -12.53 -4.04 -13.83
C PHE A 68 -13.05 -3.99 -15.26
N ASP A 69 -13.70 -2.88 -15.66
CA ASP A 69 -14.30 -2.71 -16.98
C ASP A 69 -13.21 -2.68 -18.07
N ASP A 70 -12.15 -1.89 -17.87
CA ASP A 70 -11.01 -1.81 -18.78
C ASP A 70 -10.32 -3.18 -18.96
N SER A 71 -10.30 -4.01 -17.91
CA SER A 71 -9.79 -5.37 -18.02
C SER A 71 -10.65 -6.26 -18.94
N GLY A 72 -11.94 -5.93 -19.07
CA GLY A 72 -12.85 -6.61 -20.00
C GLY A 72 -12.52 -6.31 -21.44
N ILE A 73 -12.27 -5.04 -21.72
CA ILE A 73 -11.87 -4.59 -23.06
C ILE A 73 -10.54 -5.25 -23.47
N LEU A 74 -9.57 -5.29 -22.55
CA LEU A 74 -8.30 -5.98 -22.81
C LEU A 74 -8.51 -7.48 -23.03
N PHE A 75 -9.39 -8.11 -22.24
CA PHE A 75 -9.65 -9.54 -22.33
C PHE A 75 -10.40 -9.93 -23.61
N SER A 76 -11.31 -9.07 -24.15
CA SER A 76 -12.00 -9.35 -25.41
C SER A 76 -11.05 -9.49 -26.58
N ALA A 77 -9.96 -8.73 -26.58
CA ALA A 77 -8.92 -8.86 -27.62
C ALA A 77 -8.32 -10.27 -27.72
N LEU A 78 -8.40 -11.09 -26.66
CA LEU A 78 -7.92 -12.48 -26.70
C LEU A 78 -8.68 -13.32 -27.75
N THR A 79 -9.97 -13.07 -27.93
CA THR A 79 -10.81 -13.80 -28.90
C THR A 79 -10.85 -13.12 -30.26
N GLU A 80 -10.71 -11.80 -30.32
CA GLU A 80 -10.78 -11.02 -31.54
C GLU A 80 -9.43 -11.03 -32.30
N ARG A 81 -8.36 -10.64 -31.59
CA ARG A 81 -6.98 -10.53 -32.09
C ARG A 81 -5.98 -10.94 -30.99
N PRO A 82 -5.63 -12.22 -30.85
CA PRO A 82 -4.76 -12.72 -29.78
C PRO A 82 -3.41 -12.01 -29.67
N TRP A 83 -2.87 -11.52 -30.79
CA TRP A 83 -1.60 -10.78 -30.80
C TRP A 83 -1.74 -9.40 -30.13
N ASP A 84 -2.86 -8.71 -30.35
CA ASP A 84 -3.15 -7.43 -29.69
C ASP A 84 -3.34 -7.61 -28.18
N PHE A 85 -4.03 -8.70 -27.77
CA PHE A 85 -4.09 -9.08 -26.36
C PHE A 85 -2.69 -9.24 -25.76
N PHE A 86 -1.80 -10.00 -26.42
CA PHE A 86 -0.43 -10.22 -25.94
C PHE A 86 0.33 -8.90 -25.80
N ARG A 87 0.26 -8.00 -26.80
CA ARG A 87 0.92 -6.69 -26.79
C ARG A 87 0.42 -5.81 -25.63
N MET A 88 -0.89 -5.74 -25.42
CA MET A 88 -1.50 -4.98 -24.35
C MET A 88 -1.18 -5.58 -22.96
N PHE A 89 -1.28 -6.90 -22.83
CA PHE A 89 -1.09 -7.61 -21.57
C PHE A 89 0.36 -7.56 -21.08
N THR A 90 1.33 -7.78 -21.98
CA THR A 90 2.77 -7.72 -21.63
C THR A 90 3.32 -6.30 -21.64
N GLY A 91 2.77 -5.42 -22.47
CA GLY A 91 3.30 -4.09 -22.75
C GLY A 91 4.35 -4.05 -23.87
N ILE A 92 4.73 -5.20 -24.40
CA ILE A 92 5.67 -5.29 -25.55
C ILE A 92 4.92 -4.86 -26.82
N GLY A 93 5.34 -3.73 -27.40
CA GLY A 93 4.60 -3.13 -28.53
C GLY A 93 3.24 -2.53 -28.12
N GLY A 94 3.00 -2.34 -26.82
CA GLY A 94 1.72 -1.86 -26.29
C GLY A 94 1.43 -0.36 -26.54
N ASN A 95 2.32 0.37 -27.19
CA ASN A 95 2.11 1.77 -27.59
C ASN A 95 1.83 1.91 -29.10
N ASP A 96 1.65 0.81 -29.80
CA ASP A 96 1.36 0.80 -31.23
C ASP A 96 0.04 1.54 -31.52
N PRO A 97 0.00 2.43 -32.54
CA PRO A 97 -1.21 3.14 -32.94
C PRO A 97 -2.40 2.24 -33.29
N GLU A 98 -2.15 1.03 -33.77
CA GLU A 98 -3.20 0.04 -34.09
C GLU A 98 -4.04 -0.36 -32.86
N LEU A 99 -3.47 -0.28 -31.66
CA LEU A 99 -4.16 -0.62 -30.39
C LEU A 99 -5.03 0.51 -29.85
N ARG A 100 -4.99 1.69 -30.49
CA ARG A 100 -5.65 2.90 -30.02
C ARG A 100 -7.15 2.75 -29.86
N HIS A 101 -7.80 2.00 -30.76
CA HIS A 101 -9.25 1.74 -30.71
C HIS A 101 -9.69 1.01 -29.42
N TYR A 102 -8.84 0.11 -28.85
CA TYR A 102 -9.09 -0.46 -27.53
C TYR A 102 -8.92 0.57 -26.43
N TYR A 103 -7.84 1.36 -26.48
CA TYR A 103 -7.49 2.32 -25.41
C TYR A 103 -8.48 3.48 -25.31
N GLU A 104 -9.04 3.93 -26.40
CA GLU A 104 -10.07 4.98 -26.44
C GLU A 104 -11.38 4.52 -25.79
N SER A 105 -11.65 3.22 -25.80
CA SER A 105 -12.81 2.60 -25.15
C SER A 105 -12.60 2.36 -23.64
N MET A 106 -11.35 2.51 -23.14
CA MET A 106 -11.01 2.29 -21.72
C MET A 106 -11.09 3.59 -20.90
N ASN A 107 -11.51 3.47 -19.64
CA ASN A 107 -11.69 4.61 -18.72
C ASN A 107 -10.38 5.09 -18.10
N ALA A 108 -9.42 4.19 -17.87
CA ALA A 108 -8.26 4.46 -17.03
C ALA A 108 -6.90 4.14 -17.69
N TRP A 109 -6.90 3.57 -18.90
CA TRP A 109 -5.68 3.16 -19.60
C TRP A 109 -4.87 4.34 -20.13
N LEU A 110 -5.53 5.33 -20.72
CA LEU A 110 -4.91 6.53 -21.29
C LEU A 110 -4.80 7.63 -20.21
N ASN A 111 -3.93 7.45 -19.22
CA ASN A 111 -3.62 8.50 -18.28
C ASN A 111 -2.32 9.21 -18.73
N LYS A 112 -2.45 10.44 -19.25
CA LYS A 112 -1.37 11.15 -19.96
C LYS A 112 -0.30 11.79 -19.07
N ASP A 113 -0.60 11.99 -17.77
CA ASP A 113 0.20 12.88 -16.93
C ASP A 113 1.13 12.16 -15.93
N VAL A 114 1.40 10.86 -16.11
CA VAL A 114 2.18 10.08 -15.16
C VAL A 114 3.35 9.40 -15.83
N LEU A 115 4.53 9.57 -15.26
CA LEU A 115 5.77 8.94 -15.71
C LEU A 115 5.63 7.42 -15.88
N PHE A 116 4.91 6.78 -14.95
CA PHE A 116 4.49 5.39 -15.03
C PHE A 116 2.98 5.33 -14.85
N ASN A 117 2.25 4.90 -15.88
CA ASN A 117 0.82 4.70 -15.76
C ASN A 117 0.53 3.48 -14.88
N ASP A 118 0.32 3.75 -13.60
CA ASP A 118 0.07 2.76 -12.56
C ASP A 118 -1.30 2.05 -12.69
N ASN A 119 -2.22 2.57 -13.52
CA ASN A 119 -3.49 1.92 -13.83
C ASN A 119 -3.29 0.64 -14.65
N LYS A 120 -2.33 0.65 -15.59
CA LYS A 120 -2.09 -0.51 -16.46
C LYS A 120 -1.77 -1.79 -15.68
N THR A 121 -1.07 -1.69 -14.55
CA THR A 121 -0.71 -2.84 -13.70
C THR A 121 -1.94 -3.51 -13.11
N ILE A 122 -2.84 -2.74 -12.51
CA ILE A 122 -4.05 -3.30 -11.90
C ILE A 122 -5.05 -3.78 -12.97
N ILE A 123 -5.13 -3.14 -14.14
CA ILE A 123 -5.96 -3.59 -15.26
C ILE A 123 -5.46 -4.95 -15.76
N ARG A 124 -4.14 -5.11 -15.99
CA ARG A 124 -3.53 -6.39 -16.39
C ARG A 124 -3.75 -7.49 -15.37
N LEU A 125 -3.64 -7.19 -14.07
CA LEU A 125 -3.95 -8.15 -13.02
C LEU A 125 -5.42 -8.58 -13.07
N ASN A 126 -6.36 -7.64 -13.25
CA ASN A 126 -7.77 -7.95 -13.43
C ASN A 126 -8.02 -8.76 -14.70
N THR A 127 -7.31 -8.48 -15.79
CA THR A 127 -7.37 -9.28 -17.02
C THR A 127 -6.92 -10.73 -16.75
N PHE A 128 -5.87 -10.93 -15.96
CA PHE A 128 -5.47 -12.28 -15.54
C PHE A 128 -6.56 -12.98 -14.71
N PHE A 129 -7.20 -12.26 -13.80
CA PHE A 129 -8.30 -12.85 -13.01
C PHE A 129 -9.51 -13.24 -13.86
N ARG A 130 -9.73 -12.61 -15.04
CA ARG A 130 -10.84 -12.97 -15.94
C ARG A 130 -10.77 -14.40 -16.44
N PHE A 131 -9.60 -15.00 -16.57
CA PHE A 131 -9.46 -16.42 -16.93
C PHE A 131 -10.18 -17.36 -15.93
N PHE A 132 -10.38 -16.92 -14.69
CA PHE A 132 -10.95 -17.71 -13.60
C PHE A 132 -12.32 -17.22 -13.14
N SER A 133 -12.71 -15.99 -13.51
CA SER A 133 -13.89 -15.32 -12.94
C SER A 133 -15.11 -15.35 -13.83
N MET A 134 -14.97 -15.72 -15.10
CA MET A 134 -16.05 -15.57 -16.10
C MET A 134 -16.66 -14.14 -16.10
N GLY A 135 -15.84 -13.12 -15.83
CA GLY A 135 -16.28 -11.73 -15.76
C GLY A 135 -17.06 -11.36 -14.50
N ASN A 136 -17.02 -12.15 -13.43
CA ASN A 136 -17.65 -11.81 -12.16
C ASN A 136 -16.73 -10.93 -11.30
N TYR A 137 -17.17 -9.71 -10.98
CA TYR A 137 -16.46 -8.73 -10.16
C TYR A 137 -16.08 -9.27 -8.77
N TYR A 138 -16.99 -9.98 -8.10
CA TYR A 138 -16.76 -10.44 -6.73
C TYR A 138 -15.72 -11.57 -6.65
N VAL A 139 -15.50 -12.32 -7.74
CA VAL A 139 -14.39 -13.29 -7.81
C VAL A 139 -13.05 -12.54 -7.78
N HIS A 140 -12.93 -11.41 -8.51
CA HIS A 140 -11.73 -10.58 -8.44
C HIS A 140 -11.51 -10.00 -7.04
N VAL A 141 -12.59 -9.60 -6.34
CA VAL A 141 -12.53 -9.17 -4.93
C VAL A 141 -11.96 -10.29 -4.05
N VAL A 142 -12.37 -11.54 -4.23
CA VAL A 142 -11.85 -12.69 -3.47
C VAL A 142 -10.34 -12.86 -3.72
N PHE A 143 -9.90 -12.78 -4.98
CA PHE A 143 -8.50 -12.96 -5.36
C PHE A 143 -7.59 -11.85 -4.81
N ILE A 144 -7.99 -10.58 -4.95
CA ILE A 144 -7.19 -9.47 -4.44
C ILE A 144 -7.07 -9.52 -2.91
N ASN A 145 -8.11 -9.99 -2.21
CA ASN A 145 -8.09 -10.17 -0.77
C ASN A 145 -7.15 -11.29 -0.31
N PHE A 146 -7.06 -12.37 -1.05
CA PHE A 146 -6.09 -13.42 -0.77
C PHE A 146 -4.65 -12.93 -0.96
N LEU A 147 -4.38 -12.19 -2.05
CA LEU A 147 -3.07 -11.56 -2.27
C LEU A 147 -2.74 -10.58 -1.14
N SER A 148 -3.63 -9.64 -0.84
CA SER A 148 -3.45 -8.63 0.21
C SER A 148 -3.18 -9.29 1.59
N LEU A 149 -3.95 -10.32 1.95
CA LEU A 149 -3.74 -11.08 3.19
C LEU A 149 -2.36 -11.76 3.21
N THR A 150 -1.95 -12.35 2.09
CA THR A 150 -0.64 -13.01 1.98
C THR A 150 0.50 -12.02 2.21
N GLY A 151 0.46 -10.83 1.60
CA GLY A 151 1.45 -9.79 1.83
C GLY A 151 1.46 -9.29 3.28
N LEU A 152 0.30 -8.99 3.85
CA LEU A 152 0.18 -8.60 5.26
C LEU A 152 0.71 -9.70 6.21
N THR A 153 0.50 -10.98 5.87
CA THR A 153 1.05 -12.09 6.65
C THR A 153 2.57 -12.13 6.58
N GLY A 154 3.16 -11.87 5.41
CA GLY A 154 4.61 -11.72 5.27
C GLY A 154 5.17 -10.61 6.15
N LEU A 155 4.51 -9.45 6.14
CA LEU A 155 4.87 -8.31 6.98
C LEU A 155 4.74 -8.65 8.47
N TYR A 156 3.62 -9.24 8.89
CA TYR A 156 3.39 -9.71 10.25
C TYR A 156 4.46 -10.70 10.74
N ARG A 157 4.87 -11.65 9.88
CA ARG A 157 5.97 -12.57 10.19
C ARG A 157 7.30 -11.83 10.42
N SER A 158 7.55 -10.78 9.66
CA SER A 158 8.74 -9.94 9.85
C SER A 158 8.68 -9.19 11.17
N PHE A 159 7.51 -8.68 11.54
CA PHE A 159 7.27 -7.98 12.80
C PHE A 159 7.41 -8.89 14.02
N THR A 160 6.74 -10.04 14.00
CA THR A 160 6.75 -10.98 15.13
C THR A 160 8.11 -11.61 15.37
N SER A 161 8.88 -11.86 14.31
CA SER A 161 10.25 -12.36 14.45
C SER A 161 11.23 -11.29 14.96
N THR A 162 10.89 -10.00 14.81
CA THR A 162 11.67 -8.88 15.37
C THR A 162 11.26 -8.54 16.79
N LEU A 163 9.97 -8.69 17.12
CA LEU A 163 9.42 -8.42 18.47
C LEU A 163 8.74 -9.69 19.02
N PRO A 164 9.53 -10.70 19.46
CA PRO A 164 8.97 -11.93 20.00
C PRO A 164 8.10 -11.64 21.24
N GLY A 165 7.06 -12.46 21.43
CA GLY A 165 6.11 -12.32 22.54
C GLY A 165 5.01 -11.26 22.34
N ARG A 166 5.02 -10.50 21.21
CA ARG A 166 4.04 -9.44 20.91
C ARG A 166 3.08 -9.79 19.79
N GLY A 167 2.96 -11.06 19.44
CA GLY A 167 2.16 -11.51 18.28
C GLY A 167 0.72 -11.03 18.29
N ARG A 168 0.02 -11.03 19.44
CA ARG A 168 -1.40 -10.63 19.51
C ARG A 168 -1.62 -9.17 19.15
N ILE A 169 -0.85 -8.25 19.72
CA ILE A 169 -1.00 -6.82 19.42
C ILE A 169 -0.56 -6.53 17.97
N LEU A 170 0.52 -7.13 17.51
CA LEU A 170 0.97 -7.01 16.12
C LEU A 170 -0.06 -7.57 15.14
N PHE A 171 -0.79 -8.64 15.52
CA PHE A 171 -1.89 -9.16 14.71
C PHE A 171 -3.00 -8.13 14.56
N VAL A 172 -3.49 -7.56 15.67
CA VAL A 172 -4.53 -6.53 15.65
C VAL A 172 -4.10 -5.34 14.80
N THR A 173 -2.90 -4.81 15.02
CA THR A 173 -2.41 -3.60 14.35
C THR A 173 -1.94 -3.84 12.90
N THR A 174 -1.78 -5.08 12.47
CA THR A 174 -1.47 -5.40 11.06
C THR A 174 -2.73 -5.71 10.25
N PHE A 175 -3.71 -6.40 10.84
CA PHE A 175 -4.83 -6.96 10.08
C PHE A 175 -6.18 -6.34 10.37
N LEU A 176 -6.39 -5.76 11.57
CA LEU A 176 -7.73 -5.35 12.03
C LEU A 176 -7.92 -3.83 12.11
N LEU A 177 -6.97 -3.04 11.62
CA LEU A 177 -7.18 -1.60 11.48
C LEU A 177 -8.27 -1.37 10.40
N PRO A 178 -9.37 -0.66 10.70
CA PRO A 178 -10.50 -0.53 9.79
C PRO A 178 -10.12 -0.04 8.40
N SER A 179 -9.27 1.00 8.29
CA SER A 179 -8.79 1.49 6.99
C SER A 179 -7.96 0.44 6.23
N VAL A 180 -7.14 -0.38 6.92
CA VAL A 180 -6.37 -1.46 6.28
C VAL A 180 -7.31 -2.56 5.78
N VAL A 181 -8.34 -2.89 6.57
CA VAL A 181 -9.37 -3.86 6.16
C VAL A 181 -10.14 -3.31 4.97
N PHE A 182 -10.66 -2.08 5.03
CA PHE A 182 -11.55 -1.53 4.02
C PHE A 182 -10.84 -1.24 2.69
N TRP A 183 -9.83 -0.38 2.71
CA TRP A 183 -9.11 0.01 1.49
C TRP A 183 -8.23 -1.10 0.91
N GLY A 184 -7.68 -1.97 1.77
CA GLY A 184 -6.91 -3.12 1.35
C GLY A 184 -7.76 -4.28 0.79
N SER A 185 -9.10 -4.14 0.71
CA SER A 185 -10.02 -5.22 0.32
C SER A 185 -10.78 -4.97 -0.97
N GLY A 186 -10.83 -3.72 -1.43
CA GLY A 186 -11.44 -3.38 -2.70
C GLY A 186 -10.63 -3.82 -3.90
N LEU A 187 -11.26 -3.83 -5.06
CA LEU A 187 -10.58 -4.06 -6.35
C LEU A 187 -9.81 -2.78 -6.75
N LEU A 188 -8.89 -2.39 -5.87
CA LEU A 188 -8.10 -1.18 -5.91
C LEU A 188 -6.60 -1.55 -5.91
N LYS A 189 -5.75 -0.59 -6.25
CA LYS A 189 -4.29 -0.77 -6.20
C LYS A 189 -3.79 -1.06 -4.78
N ASP A 190 -4.53 -0.65 -3.74
CA ASP A 190 -4.11 -0.73 -2.34
C ASP A 190 -3.96 -2.17 -1.85
N GLY A 191 -4.84 -3.08 -2.27
CA GLY A 191 -4.72 -4.52 -1.98
C GLY A 191 -3.45 -5.13 -2.60
N LEU A 192 -3.13 -4.74 -3.84
CA LEU A 192 -1.91 -5.16 -4.53
C LEU A 192 -0.65 -4.55 -3.90
N LEU A 193 -0.73 -3.29 -3.45
CA LEU A 193 0.37 -2.62 -2.73
C LEU A 193 0.69 -3.33 -1.40
N LEU A 194 -0.32 -3.68 -0.61
CA LEU A 194 -0.14 -4.42 0.63
C LEU A 194 0.49 -5.80 0.37
N PHE A 195 0.08 -6.47 -0.72
CA PHE A 195 0.71 -7.71 -1.16
C PHE A 195 2.18 -7.52 -1.49
N ALA A 196 2.49 -6.59 -2.39
CA ALA A 196 3.83 -6.38 -2.90
C ALA A 196 4.77 -5.86 -1.79
N LEU A 197 4.33 -4.88 -0.99
CA LEU A 197 5.12 -4.30 0.10
C LEU A 197 5.42 -5.33 1.21
N GLY A 198 4.39 -6.03 1.66
CA GLY A 198 4.55 -7.03 2.72
C GLY A 198 5.42 -8.21 2.29
N THR A 199 5.25 -8.67 1.05
CA THR A 199 6.08 -9.73 0.47
C THR A 199 7.52 -9.27 0.28
N LEU A 200 7.74 -8.04 -0.22
CA LEU A 200 9.08 -7.47 -0.40
C LEU A 200 9.86 -7.46 0.92
N VAL A 201 9.27 -6.89 1.98
CA VAL A 201 9.92 -6.78 3.31
C VAL A 201 10.20 -8.17 3.89
N TYR A 202 9.23 -9.08 3.78
CA TYR A 202 9.40 -10.46 4.27
C TYR A 202 10.53 -11.18 3.55
N VAL A 203 10.49 -11.18 2.22
CA VAL A 203 11.48 -11.90 1.40
C VAL A 203 12.86 -11.26 1.54
N TYR A 204 12.95 -9.93 1.54
CA TYR A 204 14.22 -9.23 1.79
C TYR A 204 14.85 -9.65 3.11
N ARG A 205 14.03 -9.75 4.17
CA ARG A 205 14.50 -10.26 5.46
C ARG A 205 15.00 -11.70 5.38
N GLN A 206 14.32 -12.60 4.63
CA GLN A 206 14.77 -13.98 4.44
C GLN A 206 16.11 -14.03 3.69
N LEU A 207 16.27 -13.23 2.65
CA LEU A 207 17.53 -13.09 1.91
C LEU A 207 18.67 -12.62 2.82
N MET A 208 18.40 -11.65 3.71
CA MET A 208 19.37 -11.19 4.70
C MET A 208 19.73 -12.26 5.74
N LEU A 209 18.84 -13.21 6.02
CA LEU A 209 19.08 -14.35 6.92
C LEU A 209 19.79 -15.53 6.22
N GLY A 210 20.11 -15.39 4.92
CA GLY A 210 20.85 -16.38 4.15
C GLY A 210 19.99 -17.32 3.30
N ASP A 211 18.65 -17.17 3.30
CA ASP A 211 17.77 -17.97 2.41
C ASP A 211 17.79 -17.40 0.99
N ARG A 212 18.82 -17.79 0.20
CA ARG A 212 19.07 -17.29 -1.16
C ARG A 212 18.48 -18.19 -2.26
N ARG A 213 17.44 -18.95 -1.97
CA ARG A 213 16.76 -19.78 -2.98
C ARG A 213 16.24 -18.90 -4.13
N TRP A 214 16.29 -19.41 -5.35
CA TRP A 214 15.81 -18.72 -6.55
C TRP A 214 14.37 -18.22 -6.42
N SER A 215 13.50 -18.98 -5.75
CA SER A 215 12.12 -18.54 -5.47
C SER A 215 12.06 -17.26 -4.62
N ARG A 216 13.02 -17.07 -3.70
CA ARG A 216 13.10 -15.84 -2.90
C ARG A 216 13.57 -14.65 -3.74
N LEU A 217 14.59 -14.86 -4.58
CA LEU A 217 15.08 -13.83 -5.49
C LEU A 217 13.98 -13.43 -6.49
N ALA A 218 13.29 -14.40 -7.06
CA ALA A 218 12.18 -14.14 -7.97
C ALA A 218 11.03 -13.36 -7.29
N LEU A 219 10.60 -13.77 -6.09
CA LEU A 219 9.58 -13.07 -5.32
C LEU A 219 10.03 -11.66 -4.93
N PHE A 220 11.29 -11.44 -4.59
CA PHE A 220 11.84 -10.11 -4.34
C PHE A 220 11.73 -9.24 -5.60
N GLY A 221 12.20 -9.73 -6.74
CA GLY A 221 12.14 -9.03 -8.03
C GLY A 221 10.70 -8.71 -8.44
N ILE A 222 9.80 -9.69 -8.38
CA ILE A 222 8.37 -9.51 -8.70
C ILE A 222 7.74 -8.46 -7.78
N SER A 223 7.96 -8.55 -6.47
CA SER A 223 7.40 -7.60 -5.51
C SER A 223 7.95 -6.19 -5.72
N PHE A 224 9.24 -6.07 -6.03
CA PHE A 224 9.88 -4.79 -6.35
C PHE A 224 9.27 -4.17 -7.62
N LEU A 225 9.14 -4.94 -8.69
CA LEU A 225 8.53 -4.49 -9.94
C LEU A 225 7.04 -4.13 -9.77
N LEU A 226 6.29 -4.92 -9.00
CA LEU A 226 4.90 -4.59 -8.68
C LEU A 226 4.79 -3.24 -7.95
N LEU A 227 5.64 -2.95 -6.98
CA LEU A 227 5.65 -1.65 -6.32
C LEU A 227 6.05 -0.53 -7.28
N LEU A 228 7.08 -0.75 -8.09
CA LEU A 228 7.57 0.21 -9.08
C LEU A 228 6.46 0.63 -10.05
N PHE A 229 5.71 -0.35 -10.58
CA PHE A 229 4.66 -0.11 -11.58
C PHE A 229 3.27 0.14 -10.98
N THR A 230 3.08 0.02 -9.65
CA THR A 230 1.80 0.31 -8.99
C THR A 230 1.81 1.64 -8.28
N LYS A 231 2.86 1.96 -7.51
CA LYS A 231 3.01 3.24 -6.80
C LYS A 231 4.49 3.59 -6.63
N PHE A 232 5.03 4.30 -7.60
CA PHE A 232 6.44 4.67 -7.66
C PHE A 232 6.96 5.33 -6.38
N TYR A 233 6.18 6.21 -5.76
CA TYR A 233 6.60 6.88 -4.53
C TYR A 233 6.82 5.92 -3.35
N VAL A 234 6.11 4.79 -3.30
CA VAL A 234 6.29 3.79 -2.24
C VAL A 234 7.66 3.12 -2.37
N ILE A 235 8.05 2.73 -3.61
CA ILE A 235 9.35 2.09 -3.81
C ILE A 235 10.50 3.09 -3.60
N VAL A 236 10.32 4.34 -3.99
CA VAL A 236 11.32 5.40 -3.78
C VAL A 236 11.54 5.66 -2.28
N THR A 237 10.47 5.70 -1.48
CA THR A 237 10.60 5.94 -0.04
C THR A 237 11.17 4.74 0.73
N ILE A 238 10.93 3.50 0.26
CA ILE A 238 11.36 2.30 0.98
C ILE A 238 12.77 1.85 0.61
N THR A 239 13.20 2.03 -0.64
CA THR A 239 14.48 1.48 -1.15
C THR A 239 15.71 1.92 -0.35
N PRO A 240 15.95 3.22 -0.08
CA PRO A 240 17.09 3.62 0.73
C PRO A 240 17.03 3.04 2.14
N GLY A 241 15.83 2.90 2.68
CA GLY A 241 15.63 2.27 3.99
C GLY A 241 16.03 0.78 4.02
N LEU A 242 15.75 0.02 2.95
CA LEU A 242 16.18 -1.37 2.83
C LEU A 242 17.71 -1.48 2.84
N ILE A 243 18.39 -0.61 2.09
CA ILE A 243 19.87 -0.56 2.05
C ILE A 243 20.43 -0.21 3.44
N ALA A 244 19.89 0.84 4.06
CA ALA A 244 20.32 1.28 5.40
C ALA A 244 20.07 0.20 6.46
N TRP A 245 18.94 -0.50 6.40
CA TRP A 245 18.62 -1.62 7.28
C TRP A 245 19.64 -2.75 7.13
N TRP A 246 19.98 -3.15 5.90
CA TRP A 246 20.98 -4.18 5.65
C TRP A 246 22.35 -3.79 6.23
N MET A 247 22.82 -2.55 5.98
CA MET A 247 24.08 -2.05 6.47
C MET A 247 24.15 -1.90 8.01
N SER A 248 23.01 -1.70 8.66
CA SER A 248 22.93 -1.38 10.10
C SER A 248 22.70 -2.58 11.01
N ARG A 249 22.62 -3.79 10.47
CA ARG A 249 22.42 -5.01 11.27
C ARG A 249 23.55 -5.24 12.26
N GLY A 250 23.20 -5.56 13.51
CA GLY A 250 24.17 -5.83 14.56
C GLY A 250 25.00 -4.62 15.02
N LYS A 251 24.61 -3.40 14.63
CA LYS A 251 25.29 -2.18 15.03
C LYS A 251 24.62 -1.52 16.24
N SER A 252 25.41 -0.77 17.01
CA SER A 252 24.90 0.11 18.06
C SER A 252 23.98 1.19 17.50
N LEU A 253 23.23 1.88 18.36
CA LEU A 253 22.33 2.97 17.94
C LEU A 253 23.10 4.04 17.15
N GLY A 254 24.24 4.53 17.63
CA GLY A 254 25.04 5.53 16.90
C GLY A 254 25.53 5.03 15.56
N GLY A 255 26.02 3.77 15.50
CA GLY A 255 26.43 3.14 14.25
C GLY A 255 25.31 2.91 13.26
N ALA A 256 24.08 2.62 13.73
CA ALA A 256 22.91 2.51 12.89
C ALA A 256 22.48 3.89 12.34
N LEU A 257 22.35 4.89 13.22
CA LEU A 257 21.97 6.26 12.84
C LEU A 257 22.94 6.85 11.80
N LEU A 258 24.24 6.64 11.98
CA LEU A 258 25.25 7.10 11.00
C LEU A 258 25.02 6.48 9.61
N ARG A 259 24.72 5.17 9.53
CA ARG A 259 24.47 4.48 8.26
C ARG A 259 23.17 4.92 7.61
N PHE A 260 22.11 5.03 8.41
CA PHE A 260 20.85 5.59 7.91
C PHE A 260 21.07 7.03 7.40
N GLY A 261 21.74 7.88 8.17
CA GLY A 261 22.08 9.25 7.75
C GLY A 261 22.89 9.29 6.46
N ALA A 262 23.93 8.45 6.34
CA ALA A 262 24.75 8.39 5.14
C ALA A 262 23.95 7.92 3.91
N VAL A 263 23.18 6.83 4.03
CA VAL A 263 22.38 6.29 2.91
C VAL A 263 21.32 7.28 2.46
N TYR A 264 20.57 7.87 3.39
CA TYR A 264 19.56 8.87 3.04
C TYR A 264 20.16 10.17 2.57
N GLY A 265 21.32 10.60 3.11
CA GLY A 265 22.08 11.75 2.63
C GLY A 265 22.47 11.59 1.16
N VAL A 266 23.11 10.46 0.82
CA VAL A 266 23.45 10.14 -0.57
C VAL A 266 22.19 10.07 -1.45
N PHE A 267 21.13 9.39 -0.97
CA PHE A 267 19.88 9.28 -1.70
C PHE A 267 19.27 10.65 -2.03
N PHE A 268 19.18 11.55 -1.06
CA PHE A 268 18.60 12.88 -1.30
C PHE A 268 19.50 13.75 -2.19
N VAL A 269 20.82 13.70 -2.00
CA VAL A 269 21.76 14.38 -2.91
C VAL A 269 21.54 13.91 -4.35
N LEU A 270 21.48 12.60 -4.58
CA LEU A 270 21.21 12.04 -5.92
C LEU A 270 19.83 12.42 -6.44
N ALA A 271 18.78 12.27 -5.63
CA ALA A 271 17.40 12.52 -6.04
C ALA A 271 17.15 13.99 -6.42
N PHE A 272 17.71 14.95 -5.66
CA PHE A 272 17.54 16.37 -5.96
C PHE A 272 18.47 16.87 -7.10
N ASN A 273 19.55 16.16 -7.43
CA ASN A 273 20.45 16.51 -8.51
C ASN A 273 20.28 15.64 -9.77
N LEU A 274 19.38 14.68 -9.76
CA LEU A 274 19.12 13.78 -10.90
C LEU A 274 18.78 14.55 -12.20
N HIS A 275 18.15 15.72 -12.06
CA HIS A 275 17.82 16.59 -13.20
C HIS A 275 19.04 17.09 -13.99
N GLN A 276 20.24 17.08 -13.42
CA GLN A 276 21.47 17.43 -14.14
C GLN A 276 21.85 16.38 -15.19
N ILE A 277 21.42 15.10 -14.96
CA ILE A 277 21.67 13.99 -15.88
C ILE A 277 20.42 13.77 -16.75
N VAL A 278 19.24 13.83 -16.16
CA VAL A 278 17.95 13.62 -16.83
C VAL A 278 17.05 14.83 -16.55
N PRO A 279 17.02 15.85 -17.44
CA PRO A 279 16.35 17.14 -17.18
C PRO A 279 14.86 17.05 -16.80
N ALA A 280 14.18 15.99 -17.25
CA ALA A 280 12.76 15.74 -16.93
C ALA A 280 12.52 15.39 -15.45
N TYR A 281 13.57 15.03 -14.69
CA TYR A 281 13.45 14.53 -13.29
C TYR A 281 13.84 15.57 -12.26
N LYS A 282 13.20 16.73 -12.28
CA LYS A 282 13.28 17.71 -11.20
C LYS A 282 12.35 17.31 -10.07
N LEU A 283 12.88 16.61 -9.05
CA LEU A 283 12.08 16.04 -7.96
C LEU A 283 11.18 17.08 -7.26
N ALA A 284 11.71 18.27 -6.99
CA ALA A 284 10.95 19.33 -6.32
C ALA A 284 9.76 19.80 -7.18
N ASP A 285 9.96 19.96 -8.49
CA ASP A 285 8.91 20.34 -9.43
C ASP A 285 7.85 19.23 -9.52
N ILE A 286 8.30 17.95 -9.61
CA ILE A 286 7.38 16.80 -9.67
C ILE A 286 6.45 16.76 -8.45
N ILE A 287 6.99 16.97 -7.25
CA ILE A 287 6.20 16.98 -6.00
C ILE A 287 5.26 18.19 -5.99
N TYR A 288 5.73 19.37 -6.39
CA TYR A 288 4.93 20.59 -6.46
C TYR A 288 3.76 20.43 -7.45
N TYR A 289 4.03 20.04 -8.69
CA TYR A 289 2.97 19.85 -9.68
C TYR A 289 2.01 18.72 -9.31
N LYS A 290 2.49 17.70 -8.57
CA LYS A 290 1.59 16.66 -8.07
C LYS A 290 0.57 17.20 -7.09
N GLN A 291 0.94 18.13 -6.21
CA GLN A 291 -0.02 18.83 -5.33
C GLN A 291 -1.01 19.66 -6.16
N GLN A 292 -0.52 20.44 -7.13
CA GLN A 292 -1.39 21.27 -7.98
C GLN A 292 -2.40 20.42 -8.77
N ASN A 293 -1.95 19.30 -9.34
CA ASN A 293 -2.81 18.37 -10.05
C ASN A 293 -3.92 17.78 -9.14
N PHE A 294 -3.64 17.60 -7.84
CA PHE A 294 -4.68 17.19 -6.89
C PHE A 294 -5.71 18.29 -6.62
N TYR A 295 -5.32 19.56 -6.60
CA TYR A 295 -6.26 20.66 -6.49
C TYR A 295 -7.14 20.76 -7.75
N VAL A 296 -6.54 20.68 -8.94
CA VAL A 296 -7.30 20.64 -10.20
C VAL A 296 -8.27 19.44 -10.23
N LEU A 297 -7.81 18.26 -9.81
CA LEU A 297 -8.69 17.09 -9.70
C LEU A 297 -9.85 17.33 -8.73
N ALA A 298 -9.57 17.96 -7.59
CA ALA A 298 -10.60 18.28 -6.59
C ALA A 298 -11.68 19.21 -7.13
N GLU A 299 -11.29 20.23 -7.91
CA GLU A 299 -12.22 21.15 -8.60
C GLU A 299 -13.04 20.40 -9.66
N MET A 300 -12.38 19.63 -10.55
CA MET A 300 -13.04 18.88 -11.62
C MET A 300 -14.07 17.88 -11.07
N THR A 301 -13.73 17.19 -9.96
CA THR A 301 -14.61 16.19 -9.32
C THR A 301 -15.56 16.80 -8.29
N LYS A 302 -15.52 18.13 -8.07
CA LYS A 302 -16.29 18.82 -7.02
C LYS A 302 -16.14 18.14 -5.66
N ALA A 303 -14.92 17.76 -5.31
CA ALA A 303 -14.61 16.99 -4.10
C ALA A 303 -15.00 17.79 -2.84
N LYS A 304 -15.87 17.23 -1.99
CA LYS A 304 -16.39 17.87 -0.78
C LYS A 304 -15.43 17.79 0.43
N SER A 305 -14.36 17.02 0.35
CA SER A 305 -13.43 16.74 1.46
C SER A 305 -12.04 17.30 1.21
N VAL A 306 -11.95 18.53 0.68
CA VAL A 306 -10.67 19.20 0.39
C VAL A 306 -10.19 19.95 1.63
N ILE A 307 -8.91 19.80 1.94
CA ILE A 307 -8.21 20.58 2.98
C ILE A 307 -7.12 21.44 2.37
N ARG A 308 -6.72 22.48 3.09
CA ARG A 308 -5.54 23.25 2.72
C ARG A 308 -4.30 22.43 3.08
N ALA A 309 -3.61 21.90 2.07
CA ALA A 309 -2.31 21.25 2.26
C ALA A 309 -1.23 22.33 2.51
N PRO A 310 -0.06 21.96 3.10
CA PRO A 310 1.04 22.89 3.27
C PRO A 310 1.46 23.52 1.93
N GLU A 311 1.52 24.83 1.88
CA GLU A 311 2.00 25.58 0.71
C GLU A 311 3.53 25.60 0.72
N PHE A 312 4.16 25.16 -0.34
CA PHE A 312 5.62 25.12 -0.47
C PHE A 312 6.06 25.52 -1.89
N TYR A 313 7.31 25.94 -2.01
CA TYR A 313 7.93 26.24 -3.30
C TYR A 313 8.60 24.98 -3.87
N ALA A 314 8.77 24.92 -5.19
CA ALA A 314 9.43 23.82 -5.88
C ALA A 314 10.96 23.80 -5.64
N THR A 315 11.37 23.78 -4.38
CA THR A 315 12.78 23.71 -3.95
C THR A 315 12.96 22.65 -2.88
N GLY A 316 14.12 21.98 -2.86
CA GLY A 316 14.42 20.95 -1.87
C GLY A 316 14.35 21.45 -0.44
N TRP A 317 14.80 22.69 -0.19
CA TRP A 317 14.73 23.32 1.13
C TRP A 317 13.29 23.56 1.59
N SER A 318 12.44 24.09 0.71
CA SER A 318 11.04 24.32 1.03
C SER A 318 10.30 23.01 1.33
N LEU A 319 10.57 21.95 0.55
CA LEU A 319 10.03 20.62 0.82
C LEU A 319 10.47 20.09 2.20
N ALA A 320 11.75 20.21 2.54
CA ALA A 320 12.27 19.77 3.82
C ALA A 320 11.66 20.54 5.00
N ALA A 321 11.52 21.87 4.86
CA ALA A 321 10.93 22.73 5.88
C ALA A 321 9.43 22.41 6.15
N HIS A 322 8.68 22.01 5.11
CA HIS A 322 7.25 21.69 5.22
C HIS A 322 6.97 20.19 5.46
N ALA A 323 7.98 19.31 5.34
CA ALA A 323 7.82 17.88 5.57
C ALA A 323 7.25 17.52 6.96
N PRO A 324 7.67 18.15 8.08
CA PRO A 324 7.07 17.90 9.39
C PRO A 324 5.57 18.23 9.44
N LEU A 325 5.16 19.33 8.82
CA LEU A 325 3.75 19.70 8.75
C LEU A 325 2.96 18.70 7.87
N GLY A 326 3.54 18.24 6.76
CA GLY A 326 2.97 17.17 5.93
C GLY A 326 2.79 15.87 6.72
N PHE A 327 3.79 15.47 7.50
CA PHE A 327 3.71 14.31 8.39
C PHE A 327 2.56 14.42 9.38
N LEU A 328 2.47 15.54 10.10
CA LEU A 328 1.41 15.80 11.08
C LEU A 328 0.03 15.85 10.41
N THR A 329 -0.08 16.46 9.24
CA THR A 329 -1.33 16.49 8.47
C THR A 329 -1.81 15.07 8.15
N THR A 330 -0.95 14.19 7.64
CA THR A 330 -1.31 12.80 7.34
C THR A 330 -1.65 11.99 8.59
N LEU A 331 -0.90 12.20 9.68
CA LEU A 331 -1.08 11.47 10.93
C LEU A 331 -2.38 11.86 11.64
N LEU A 332 -2.67 13.17 11.73
CA LEU A 332 -3.75 13.70 12.56
C LEU A 332 -5.09 13.81 11.81
N ARG A 333 -5.09 13.87 10.48
CA ARG A 333 -6.33 14.01 9.71
C ARG A 333 -6.83 12.68 9.13
N PRO A 334 -8.15 12.52 8.90
CA PRO A 334 -9.20 13.51 9.19
C PRO A 334 -9.48 13.64 10.69
N THR A 335 -9.92 14.84 11.10
CA THR A 335 -10.51 15.10 12.40
C THR A 335 -12.03 15.14 12.29
N VAL A 336 -12.75 15.11 13.40
CA VAL A 336 -14.22 15.22 13.41
C VAL A 336 -14.70 16.55 12.80
N PHE A 337 -13.90 17.60 12.88
CA PHE A 337 -14.20 18.92 12.30
C PHE A 337 -14.07 18.93 10.76
N ASP A 338 -13.32 17.98 10.19
CA ASP A 338 -13.15 17.85 8.74
C ASP A 338 -14.37 17.19 8.05
N ALA A 339 -15.26 16.56 8.82
CA ALA A 339 -16.33 15.73 8.27
C ALA A 339 -17.44 16.54 7.56
N GLN A 340 -17.75 17.76 8.03
CA GLN A 340 -18.72 18.66 7.41
C GLN A 340 -20.02 17.98 6.92
N GLY A 341 -20.56 17.03 7.71
CA GLY A 341 -21.75 16.25 7.37
C GLY A 341 -21.52 15.03 6.45
N ASN A 342 -20.31 14.78 6.00
CA ASN A 342 -20.00 13.59 5.22
C ASN A 342 -19.75 12.37 6.14
N LEU A 343 -20.67 11.39 6.11
CA LEU A 343 -20.64 10.20 6.97
C LEU A 343 -19.37 9.35 6.79
N LEU A 344 -18.84 9.25 5.58
CA LEU A 344 -17.61 8.47 5.31
C LEU A 344 -16.37 9.16 5.87
N VAL A 345 -16.31 10.48 5.76
CA VAL A 345 -15.23 11.27 6.38
C VAL A 345 -15.37 11.21 7.91
N MET A 346 -16.60 11.27 8.45
CA MET A 346 -16.85 11.12 9.90
C MET A 346 -16.39 9.75 10.41
N ALA A 347 -16.74 8.66 9.71
CA ALA A 347 -16.28 7.31 10.08
C ALA A 347 -14.75 7.22 10.09
N SER A 348 -14.08 7.79 9.09
CA SER A 348 -12.61 7.85 9.02
C SER A 348 -12.02 8.75 10.13
N ALA A 349 -12.69 9.83 10.53
CA ALA A 349 -12.27 10.71 11.62
C ALA A 349 -12.37 10.01 12.97
N ILE A 350 -13.46 9.27 13.21
CA ILE A 350 -13.63 8.46 14.43
C ILE A 350 -12.54 7.38 14.50
N GLU A 351 -12.31 6.64 13.41
CA GLU A 351 -11.20 5.70 13.34
C GLU A 351 -9.87 6.38 13.68
N ASN A 352 -9.57 7.51 13.06
CA ASN A 352 -8.33 8.23 13.29
C ASN A 352 -8.18 8.68 14.75
N ALA A 353 -9.24 9.17 15.38
CA ALA A 353 -9.24 9.50 16.80
C ALA A 353 -8.96 8.28 17.70
N LEU A 354 -9.57 7.12 17.40
CA LEU A 354 -9.31 5.87 18.10
C LEU A 354 -7.86 5.40 17.93
N LEU A 355 -7.31 5.54 16.72
CA LEU A 355 -5.90 5.21 16.44
C LEU A 355 -4.95 6.15 17.20
N LEU A 356 -5.26 7.45 17.29
CA LEU A 356 -4.48 8.40 18.10
C LEU A 356 -4.53 8.05 19.60
N VAL A 357 -5.69 7.66 20.11
CA VAL A 357 -5.81 7.16 21.50
C VAL A 357 -4.96 5.90 21.68
N LEU A 358 -5.01 4.95 20.75
CA LEU A 358 -4.18 3.75 20.79
C LEU A 358 -2.68 4.09 20.76
N MET A 359 -2.27 5.09 19.96
CA MET A 359 -0.89 5.57 19.94
C MET A 359 -0.49 6.13 21.31
N LEU A 360 -1.32 6.96 21.93
CA LEU A 360 -1.06 7.51 23.27
C LEU A 360 -0.96 6.40 24.32
N VAL A 361 -1.85 5.41 24.29
CA VAL A 361 -1.81 4.24 25.19
C VAL A 361 -0.51 3.45 25.01
N LEU A 362 -0.06 3.23 23.78
CA LEU A 362 1.20 2.53 23.49
C LEU A 362 2.41 3.33 23.99
N LEU A 363 2.38 4.65 23.86
CA LEU A 363 3.47 5.54 24.29
C LEU A 363 3.47 5.84 25.81
N ALA A 364 2.34 5.65 26.52
CA ALA A 364 2.22 5.92 27.96
C ALA A 364 3.16 5.07 28.84
N ARG A 365 3.60 3.92 28.33
CA ARG A 365 4.55 3.03 29.02
C ARG A 365 5.74 2.72 28.10
N PRO A 366 6.69 3.65 27.96
CA PRO A 366 7.81 3.50 27.04
C PRO A 366 8.74 2.37 27.50
N ARG A 367 9.36 1.74 26.50
CA ARG A 367 10.38 0.71 26.67
C ARG A 367 11.56 1.02 25.75
N ARG A 368 12.76 0.67 26.16
CA ARG A 368 13.92 0.68 25.26
C ARG A 368 13.78 -0.41 24.22
N VAL A 369 14.05 -0.06 22.98
CA VAL A 369 14.10 -1.00 21.84
C VAL A 369 15.32 -1.90 22.00
N GLU A 370 15.13 -3.19 21.80
CA GLU A 370 16.22 -4.16 21.85
C GLU A 370 17.20 -3.92 20.70
N PRO A 371 18.52 -4.05 20.94
CA PRO A 371 19.54 -3.81 19.90
C PRO A 371 19.32 -4.64 18.63
N THR A 372 18.80 -5.86 18.77
CA THR A 372 18.48 -6.75 17.65
C THR A 372 17.33 -6.27 16.76
N ALA A 373 16.39 -5.52 17.34
CA ALA A 373 15.23 -4.95 16.63
C ALA A 373 15.53 -3.55 16.06
N LEU A 374 16.56 -2.87 16.56
CA LEU A 374 16.81 -1.45 16.33
C LEU A 374 16.87 -1.07 14.85
N SER A 375 17.63 -1.80 14.04
CA SER A 375 17.79 -1.47 12.61
C SER A 375 16.48 -1.59 11.82
N PHE A 376 15.62 -2.56 12.19
CA PHE A 376 14.32 -2.71 11.55
C PHE A 376 13.32 -1.66 12.05
N VAL A 377 13.37 -1.28 13.33
CA VAL A 377 12.54 -0.19 13.88
C VAL A 377 12.90 1.15 13.24
N LEU A 378 14.19 1.45 13.06
CA LEU A 378 14.64 2.65 12.35
C LEU A 378 14.17 2.65 10.90
N PHE A 379 14.33 1.52 10.19
CA PHE A 379 13.82 1.36 8.83
C PHE A 379 12.31 1.66 8.76
N ALA A 380 11.50 1.02 9.60
CA ALA A 380 10.06 1.21 9.63
C ALA A 380 9.66 2.66 9.99
N GLY A 381 10.33 3.26 10.98
CA GLY A 381 10.07 4.63 11.41
C GLY A 381 10.38 5.67 10.33
N ILE A 382 11.54 5.56 9.68
CA ILE A 382 11.93 6.49 8.61
C ILE A 382 11.04 6.31 7.38
N TYR A 383 10.69 5.06 7.03
CA TYR A 383 9.72 4.80 5.95
C TYR A 383 8.38 5.51 6.20
N VAL A 384 7.81 5.37 7.40
CA VAL A 384 6.56 6.06 7.77
C VAL A 384 6.73 7.58 7.75
N LEU A 385 7.83 8.09 8.30
CA LEU A 385 8.13 9.52 8.30
C LEU A 385 8.12 10.09 6.89
N LEU A 386 8.86 9.49 5.97
CA LEU A 386 8.96 9.96 4.58
C LEU A 386 7.64 9.78 3.82
N LEU A 387 7.00 8.63 3.95
CA LEU A 387 5.74 8.36 3.27
C LEU A 387 4.64 9.32 3.71
N TYR A 388 4.48 9.53 5.02
CA TYR A 388 3.43 10.40 5.56
C TYR A 388 3.73 11.88 5.29
N SER A 389 5.00 12.29 5.35
CA SER A 389 5.39 13.64 4.93
C SER A 389 5.01 13.89 3.48
N LEU A 390 5.35 12.97 2.59
CA LEU A 390 5.03 13.09 1.17
C LEU A 390 3.52 13.14 0.92
N ILE A 391 2.75 12.22 1.53
CA ILE A 391 1.28 12.19 1.37
C ILE A 391 0.66 13.50 1.82
N GLY A 392 1.03 14.02 2.99
CA GLY A 392 0.46 15.26 3.51
C GLY A 392 0.87 16.51 2.74
N LEU A 393 2.04 16.48 2.08
CA LEU A 393 2.44 17.57 1.19
C LEU A 393 1.63 17.57 -0.11
N ILE A 394 1.39 16.39 -0.72
CA ILE A 394 0.83 16.32 -2.08
C ILE A 394 -0.68 16.08 -2.14
N THR A 395 -1.34 15.65 -1.05
CA THR A 395 -2.71 15.14 -1.11
C THR A 395 -3.68 16.00 -0.30
N PRO A 396 -4.34 17.00 -0.90
CA PRO A 396 -5.30 17.87 -0.21
C PRO A 396 -6.70 17.23 -0.04
N ILE A 397 -6.96 16.07 -0.67
CA ILE A 397 -8.26 15.39 -0.61
C ILE A 397 -8.23 14.34 0.51
N LEU A 398 -9.05 14.52 1.56
CA LEU A 398 -9.06 13.64 2.74
C LEU A 398 -9.31 12.17 2.42
N GLY A 399 -10.26 11.86 1.54
CA GLY A 399 -10.53 10.48 1.13
C GLY A 399 -9.31 9.80 0.49
N ALA A 400 -8.57 10.52 -0.35
CA ALA A 400 -7.33 10.04 -0.94
C ALA A 400 -6.22 9.90 0.11
N MET A 401 -6.10 10.86 1.04
CA MET A 401 -5.12 10.82 2.13
C MET A 401 -5.32 9.61 3.04
N VAL A 402 -6.57 9.34 3.47
CA VAL A 402 -6.92 8.16 4.30
C VAL A 402 -6.54 6.87 3.58
N ARG A 403 -6.79 6.79 2.29
CA ARG A 403 -6.45 5.63 1.47
C ARG A 403 -4.94 5.45 1.32
N TYR A 404 -4.20 6.52 1.05
CA TYR A 404 -2.75 6.41 0.81
C TYR A 404 -1.93 6.10 2.05
N LYS A 405 -2.35 6.56 3.24
CA LYS A 405 -1.65 6.26 4.49
C LYS A 405 -1.75 4.80 4.94
N VAL A 406 -2.70 4.01 4.38
CA VAL A 406 -2.95 2.62 4.74
C VAL A 406 -1.69 1.74 4.65
N VAL A 407 -0.86 1.92 3.62
CA VAL A 407 0.36 1.11 3.43
C VAL A 407 1.44 1.40 4.47
N GLY A 408 1.40 2.57 5.12
CA GLY A 408 2.29 2.95 6.22
C GLY A 408 1.77 2.54 7.60
N MET A 409 0.47 2.32 7.77
CA MET A 409 -0.15 2.08 9.08
C MET A 409 0.43 0.87 9.83
N PRO A 410 0.61 -0.32 9.23
CA PRO A 410 1.21 -1.45 9.93
C PRO A 410 2.64 -1.16 10.44
N PHE A 411 3.42 -0.40 9.68
CA PHE A 411 4.78 0.01 10.10
C PHE A 411 4.74 1.03 11.24
N LEU A 412 3.83 2.00 11.19
CA LEU A 412 3.64 2.97 12.27
C LEU A 412 3.34 2.24 13.59
N PHE A 413 2.36 1.34 13.59
CA PHE A 413 2.01 0.60 14.79
C PHE A 413 3.07 -0.41 15.22
N PHE A 414 3.82 -1.00 14.28
CA PHE A 414 5.00 -1.81 14.62
C PHE A 414 6.02 -0.99 15.41
N VAL A 415 6.34 0.24 14.97
CA VAL A 415 7.26 1.13 15.67
C VAL A 415 6.73 1.46 17.07
N LEU A 416 5.46 1.84 17.20
CA LEU A 416 4.84 2.14 18.49
C LEU A 416 4.86 0.94 19.45
N VAL A 417 4.54 -0.27 18.94
CA VAL A 417 4.62 -1.50 19.72
C VAL A 417 6.06 -1.80 20.14
N ALA A 418 7.06 -1.50 19.32
CA ALA A 418 8.47 -1.69 19.66
C ALA A 418 8.90 -0.81 20.85
N PHE A 419 8.41 0.43 20.89
CA PHE A 419 8.70 1.37 21.99
C PHE A 419 7.78 1.20 23.22
N SER A 420 6.77 0.35 23.18
CA SER A 420 5.78 0.18 24.26
C SER A 420 6.06 -1.05 25.12
N SER A 421 5.82 -0.94 26.43
CA SER A 421 5.75 -2.09 27.35
C SER A 421 4.31 -2.62 27.54
N VAL A 422 3.32 -1.96 26.97
CA VAL A 422 1.91 -2.38 27.02
C VAL A 422 1.76 -3.72 26.29
N TRP A 423 1.03 -4.67 26.91
CA TRP A 423 0.80 -6.04 26.40
C TRP A 423 2.05 -6.90 26.12
N GLY A 424 3.21 -6.52 26.60
CA GLY A 424 4.35 -7.41 26.67
C GLY A 424 4.18 -8.42 27.81
N ARG A 425 4.18 -9.72 27.55
CA ARG A 425 4.39 -10.68 28.66
C ARG A 425 5.74 -10.33 29.30
N ARG A 426 5.76 -10.15 30.62
CA ARG A 426 7.02 -10.20 31.37
C ARG A 426 7.58 -11.60 31.06
N VAL A 427 8.64 -11.70 30.29
CA VAL A 427 9.47 -12.90 30.29
C VAL A 427 10.05 -12.94 31.68
N SER A 428 9.49 -13.80 32.54
CA SER A 428 10.15 -14.12 33.82
C SER A 428 11.54 -14.64 33.47
N LYS A 429 12.54 -13.95 33.99
CA LYS A 429 13.95 -14.38 33.92
C LYS A 429 14.10 -15.76 34.57
#